data_7e59101772f3eae78575b609d94d23f9
#
_entry.id   7e59101772f3eae78575b609d94d23f9
#
_cell.length_a   1.000
_cell.length_b   1.000
_cell.length_c   1.000
_cell.angle_alpha   90.00
_cell.angle_beta   90.00
_cell.angle_gamma   90.00
#
_symmetry.space_group_name_H-M   'P 1'
#
loop_
_entity.id
_entity.type
_entity.pdbx_description
1 polymer ?
#
loop_
_entity_poly.entity_id
_entity_poly.type
_entity_poly.pdbx_seq_one_letter_code
_entity_poly.pdbx_strand_id
1 'polypeptide(L)'
;MPARLDVDAQDVAVQADLSAMVELAVAGVAAHVEVLFVETADELEAHGVARAGTGGRGFAADLGDEQMRGFGGMLSFEVRGGYADVAGGKAIDLKSATCLPGLIDSHTHLTSQLSPQFYTERFRLNAADYAIRSVGYARRTLEAGFTTVRNLGDDDYNSVALRNAINAGTVAGPRIFTAGTAIGSSGGHADGTNGYRQDLAGDPGPKDGIINSVEDAWKAIRLHYKNNVDVIKIMPSGGVLDEGGSADNSQLTLDEIKALVAAAHDYGFTVAAHAHGAEGIRRAVVGGVDSIEHGTYLDDAGIKLMKEHGTWLVPTIIAGKTAQEMAEKPGAMPPQVAEKAKRVGPLIQATAGRAYKAGVKIAFGTDAGVYPHGNNAKEFVYMVEAGMPPMFVIQAATTHAAQLLKREKDLGSIAKGKFADVVAVPGNPLDDVSLLQKVSFVMKAGVVYELTARP
;
A
#
# COMPACT_ATOMS: atom_id res chain seq x y z
N MET A 1 -16.42 -23.87 -3.69
CA MET A 1 -16.31 -22.66 -4.54
C MET A 1 -17.43 -21.75 -4.10
N PRO A 2 -17.18 -20.57 -3.53
CA PRO A 2 -18.26 -19.62 -3.28
C PRO A 2 -18.70 -19.04 -4.64
N ALA A 3 -20.00 -18.93 -4.82
CA ALA A 3 -20.59 -18.40 -6.04
C ALA A 3 -20.10 -16.97 -6.28
N ARG A 4 -19.49 -16.73 -7.44
CA ARG A 4 -19.28 -15.39 -7.96
C ARG A 4 -20.65 -14.74 -8.14
N LEU A 5 -20.87 -13.61 -7.49
CA LEU A 5 -21.88 -12.67 -7.91
C LEU A 5 -21.24 -11.88 -9.05
N ASP A 6 -21.38 -12.36 -10.28
CA ASP A 6 -21.06 -11.57 -11.47
C ASP A 6 -22.08 -10.43 -11.54
N VAL A 7 -21.63 -9.25 -11.17
CA VAL A 7 -22.31 -8.02 -11.52
C VAL A 7 -21.58 -7.51 -12.75
N ASP A 8 -22.27 -7.41 -13.88
CA ASP A 8 -21.71 -6.84 -15.10
C ASP A 8 -21.14 -5.46 -14.81
N ALA A 9 -19.87 -5.27 -15.20
CA ALA A 9 -19.03 -4.14 -14.80
C ALA A 9 -19.34 -2.83 -15.57
N GLN A 10 -20.54 -2.67 -16.05
CA GLN A 10 -20.96 -1.45 -16.75
C GLN A 10 -21.96 -0.69 -15.86
N ASP A 11 -21.53 0.50 -15.45
CA ASP A 11 -22.34 1.59 -14.92
C ASP A 11 -22.77 1.60 -13.43
N VAL A 12 -21.92 2.15 -12.54
CA VAL A 12 -22.32 2.64 -11.20
C VAL A 12 -21.46 3.85 -10.78
N ALA A 13 -22.05 4.96 -10.36
CA ALA A 13 -21.37 6.19 -9.95
C ALA A 13 -21.36 6.38 -8.41
N VAL A 14 -20.24 6.85 -7.83
CA VAL A 14 -20.09 7.08 -6.36
C VAL A 14 -20.11 8.54 -6.02
N GLN A 15 -20.85 8.88 -4.97
CA GLN A 15 -20.78 10.18 -4.35
C GLN A 15 -20.97 10.14 -2.84
N ALA A 16 -19.92 10.52 -2.08
CA ALA A 16 -20.02 10.84 -0.66
C ALA A 16 -18.88 11.79 -0.23
N ASP A 17 -19.17 12.72 0.67
CA ASP A 17 -18.17 13.57 1.31
C ASP A 17 -17.70 12.91 2.62
N LEU A 18 -16.43 12.53 2.69
CA LEU A 18 -15.83 11.81 3.83
C LEU A 18 -15.76 12.69 5.09
N SER A 19 -15.70 14.03 4.92
CA SER A 19 -15.67 14.96 6.04
C SER A 19 -16.96 14.86 6.89
N ALA A 20 -18.10 14.71 6.23
CA ALA A 20 -19.40 14.55 6.90
C ALA A 20 -19.53 13.18 7.59
N MET A 21 -18.96 12.12 7.02
CA MET A 21 -18.98 10.78 7.65
C MET A 21 -18.07 10.71 8.88
N VAL A 22 -16.94 11.41 8.86
CA VAL A 22 -15.99 11.52 9.98
C VAL A 22 -16.62 12.31 11.13
N GLU A 23 -17.32 13.41 10.85
CA GLU A 23 -18.04 14.18 11.87
C GLU A 23 -19.22 13.39 12.50
N LEU A 24 -19.91 12.55 11.72
CA LEU A 24 -20.97 11.68 12.23
C LEU A 24 -20.43 10.55 13.12
N ALA A 25 -19.28 9.97 12.80
CA ALA A 25 -18.61 8.97 13.64
C ALA A 25 -18.10 9.58 14.96
N VAL A 26 -17.59 10.81 14.95
CA VAL A 26 -17.15 11.56 16.13
C VAL A 26 -18.35 11.94 17.02
N ALA A 27 -19.54 12.10 16.46
CA ALA A 27 -20.75 12.43 17.21
C ALA A 27 -21.42 11.21 17.89
N GLY A 28 -20.86 10.01 17.78
CA GLY A 28 -21.39 8.79 18.43
C GLY A 28 -22.74 8.31 17.87
N VAL A 29 -23.11 8.74 16.68
CA VAL A 29 -24.33 8.29 16.00
C VAL A 29 -23.97 7.07 15.14
N ALA A 30 -24.50 5.89 15.53
CA ALA A 30 -24.44 4.70 14.70
C ALA A 30 -25.21 4.95 13.39
N ALA A 31 -24.49 5.22 12.31
CA ALA A 31 -25.08 5.39 10.99
C ALA A 31 -25.30 4.01 10.36
N HIS A 32 -26.54 3.69 10.02
CA HIS A 32 -26.85 2.61 9.09
C HIS A 32 -26.38 3.05 7.70
N VAL A 33 -25.46 2.30 7.12
CA VAL A 33 -24.95 2.59 5.77
C VAL A 33 -25.49 1.53 4.82
N GLU A 34 -26.27 1.96 3.85
CA GLU A 34 -26.74 1.15 2.73
C GLU A 34 -25.93 1.53 1.49
N VAL A 35 -25.34 0.54 0.83
CA VAL A 35 -24.57 0.75 -0.41
C VAL A 35 -25.48 0.38 -1.57
N LEU A 36 -25.87 1.36 -2.39
CA LEU A 36 -26.74 1.17 -3.54
C LEU A 36 -25.95 1.18 -4.85
N PHE A 37 -26.25 0.23 -5.71
CA PHE A 37 -25.73 0.15 -7.09
C PHE A 37 -26.80 0.66 -8.06
N VAL A 38 -26.43 1.54 -8.98
CA VAL A 38 -27.32 2.06 -10.04
C VAL A 38 -26.74 1.71 -11.40
N GLU A 39 -27.54 1.14 -12.28
CA GLU A 39 -27.07 0.48 -13.50
C GLU A 39 -26.70 1.37 -14.69
N THR A 40 -27.13 2.60 -14.84
CA THR A 40 -26.59 3.56 -15.86
C THR A 40 -27.00 5.01 -15.65
N ALA A 41 -26.24 5.95 -16.23
CA ALA A 41 -26.58 7.38 -16.23
C ALA A 41 -27.89 7.70 -17.01
N ASP A 42 -28.19 6.92 -18.05
CA ASP A 42 -29.38 7.09 -18.87
C ASP A 42 -30.67 6.62 -18.18
N GLU A 43 -30.56 5.64 -17.24
CA GLU A 43 -31.70 5.21 -16.42
C GLU A 43 -32.06 6.21 -15.33
N LEU A 44 -31.10 7.01 -14.85
CA LEU A 44 -31.35 8.11 -13.91
C LEU A 44 -32.22 9.22 -14.51
N GLU A 45 -32.05 9.53 -15.80
CA GLU A 45 -32.91 10.49 -16.52
C GLU A 45 -34.31 9.91 -16.85
N ALA A 46 -34.38 8.60 -17.16
CA ALA A 46 -35.63 7.94 -17.53
C ALA A 46 -36.60 7.74 -16.35
N HIS A 47 -36.10 7.66 -15.13
CA HIS A 47 -36.90 7.38 -13.94
C HIS A 47 -37.14 8.58 -12.99
N GLY A 48 -36.84 9.80 -13.44
CA GLY A 48 -37.23 11.03 -12.77
C GLY A 48 -36.97 11.01 -11.28
N VAL A 49 -35.74 11.25 -10.84
CA VAL A 49 -35.41 11.40 -9.41
C VAL A 49 -36.26 12.54 -8.86
N ALA A 50 -37.37 12.19 -8.22
CA ALA A 50 -38.23 13.15 -7.58
C ALA A 50 -37.49 13.84 -6.42
N ARG A 51 -37.38 15.17 -6.51
CA ARG A 51 -36.92 15.99 -5.38
C ARG A 51 -37.82 15.71 -4.17
N ALA A 52 -37.27 15.13 -3.13
CA ALA A 52 -37.97 14.94 -1.88
C ALA A 52 -38.28 16.31 -1.26
N GLY A 53 -39.57 16.57 -1.10
CA GLY A 53 -40.07 17.75 -0.43
C GLY A 53 -39.74 17.75 1.06
N THR A 54 -39.55 18.93 1.57
CA THR A 54 -39.22 19.37 2.92
C THR A 54 -39.92 18.60 4.06
N GLY A 55 -39.14 18.03 4.96
CA GLY A 55 -39.67 17.52 6.23
C GLY A 55 -38.76 16.50 6.94
N GLY A 56 -37.55 16.87 7.28
CA GLY A 56 -36.66 16.06 8.10
C GLY A 56 -35.20 16.42 7.80
N ARG A 57 -34.46 16.80 8.81
CA ARG A 57 -33.08 17.28 8.65
C ARG A 57 -32.18 16.16 8.15
N GLY A 58 -32.05 16.06 6.84
CA GLY A 58 -31.03 15.26 6.16
C GLY A 58 -30.22 16.21 5.28
N PHE A 59 -28.90 16.20 5.40
CA PHE A 59 -28.04 16.96 4.52
C PHE A 59 -28.02 16.30 3.14
N ALA A 60 -28.65 16.90 2.15
CA ALA A 60 -28.46 16.59 0.75
C ALA A 60 -27.43 17.59 0.18
N ALA A 61 -26.31 17.11 -0.30
CA ALA A 61 -25.40 17.94 -1.09
C ALA A 61 -25.97 18.11 -2.49
N ASP A 62 -26.23 19.36 -2.88
CA ASP A 62 -26.70 19.75 -4.21
C ASP A 62 -25.51 19.72 -5.19
N LEU A 63 -25.60 18.94 -6.26
CA LEU A 63 -24.53 18.79 -7.24
C LEU A 63 -24.99 19.26 -8.59
N GLY A 64 -24.33 20.32 -9.08
CA GLY A 64 -24.52 20.88 -10.39
C GLY A 64 -24.07 19.93 -11.54
N ASP A 65 -24.89 19.87 -12.55
CA ASP A 65 -24.60 19.25 -13.85
C ASP A 65 -23.46 19.97 -14.56
N GLU A 66 -22.25 19.35 -14.61
CA GLU A 66 -21.36 19.45 -15.78
C GLU A 66 -20.12 18.57 -15.58
N GLN A 67 -19.84 17.73 -16.55
CA GLN A 67 -18.68 16.87 -16.80
C GLN A 67 -18.85 15.37 -16.51
N MET A 68 -19.66 14.74 -17.34
CA MET A 68 -19.59 13.30 -17.58
C MET A 68 -19.27 13.04 -19.05
N ARG A 69 -18.00 12.99 -19.43
CA ARG A 69 -17.56 12.37 -20.71
C ARG A 69 -16.16 11.79 -20.60
N GLY A 70 -16.06 10.49 -20.76
CA GLY A 70 -14.88 9.77 -21.27
C GLY A 70 -14.00 9.10 -20.27
N PHE A 71 -14.44 7.97 -19.73
CA PHE A 71 -13.58 6.80 -19.43
C PHE A 71 -14.51 5.60 -19.26
N GLY A 72 -14.22 4.47 -19.93
CA GLY A 72 -15.08 3.30 -19.94
C GLY A 72 -15.34 2.73 -18.55
N GLY A 73 -16.60 2.43 -18.27
CA GLY A 73 -17.04 1.60 -17.15
C GLY A 73 -16.74 2.13 -15.76
N MET A 74 -17.26 3.28 -15.35
CA MET A 74 -17.25 3.70 -13.94
C MET A 74 -18.57 3.32 -13.28
N LEU A 75 -18.48 2.45 -12.28
CA LEU A 75 -19.58 2.14 -11.37
C LEU A 75 -19.80 3.31 -10.40
N SER A 76 -21.03 3.79 -10.24
CA SER A 76 -21.40 4.79 -9.24
C SER A 76 -22.19 4.15 -8.12
N PHE A 77 -21.93 4.48 -6.87
CA PHE A 77 -22.77 4.11 -5.75
C PHE A 77 -22.93 5.30 -4.80
N GLU A 78 -23.99 5.30 -4.05
CA GLU A 78 -24.29 6.30 -3.04
C GLU A 78 -24.22 5.65 -1.66
N VAL A 79 -23.46 6.29 -0.75
CA VAL A 79 -23.43 5.93 0.66
C VAL A 79 -24.30 6.94 1.40
N ARG A 80 -25.39 6.48 2.00
CA ARG A 80 -26.29 7.34 2.77
C ARG A 80 -26.42 6.88 4.21
N GLY A 81 -26.40 7.82 5.12
CA GLY A 81 -26.91 7.60 6.47
C GLY A 81 -28.42 7.64 6.44
N GLY A 82 -29.08 6.46 6.38
CA GLY A 82 -30.53 6.32 6.32
C GLY A 82 -31.01 5.47 5.14
N TYR A 83 -32.25 5.00 5.21
CA TYR A 83 -32.85 4.19 4.14
C TYR A 83 -33.26 5.09 2.96
N ALA A 84 -32.78 4.79 1.77
CA ALA A 84 -33.32 5.34 0.54
C ALA A 84 -33.41 4.21 -0.51
N ASP A 85 -34.62 3.94 -0.96
CA ASP A 85 -34.81 3.07 -2.12
C ASP A 85 -34.40 3.81 -3.39
N VAL A 86 -33.40 3.25 -4.10
CA VAL A 86 -33.06 3.65 -5.46
C VAL A 86 -33.65 2.61 -6.41
N ALA A 87 -34.56 3.04 -7.25
CA ALA A 87 -35.19 2.15 -8.21
C ALA A 87 -34.17 1.51 -9.15
N GLY A 88 -34.14 0.16 -9.23
CA GLY A 88 -33.24 -0.59 -10.10
C GLY A 88 -31.87 -0.91 -9.51
N GLY A 89 -31.48 -0.35 -8.37
CA GLY A 89 -30.19 -0.62 -7.75
C GLY A 89 -30.17 -1.92 -6.95
N LYS A 90 -28.96 -2.53 -6.84
CA LYS A 90 -28.72 -3.66 -5.92
C LYS A 90 -28.24 -3.13 -4.58
N ALA A 91 -29.06 -3.26 -3.54
CA ALA A 91 -28.69 -2.88 -2.19
C ALA A 91 -27.81 -3.96 -1.53
N ILE A 92 -26.75 -3.55 -0.81
CA ILE A 92 -25.98 -4.39 0.09
C ILE A 92 -26.14 -3.80 1.49
N ASP A 93 -26.90 -4.48 2.35
CA ASP A 93 -27.10 -4.07 3.75
C ASP A 93 -25.90 -4.51 4.59
N LEU A 94 -25.07 -3.53 4.98
CA LEU A 94 -23.91 -3.73 5.86
C LEU A 94 -24.26 -3.52 7.34
N LYS A 95 -25.55 -3.27 7.65
CA LYS A 95 -26.10 -3.10 9.00
C LYS A 95 -25.34 -2.04 9.81
N SER A 96 -24.77 -2.44 10.95
CA SER A 96 -24.04 -1.55 11.89
C SER A 96 -22.54 -1.49 11.60
N ALA A 97 -22.08 -1.94 10.43
CA ALA A 97 -20.68 -1.86 10.07
C ALA A 97 -20.26 -0.42 9.71
N THR A 98 -19.04 -0.05 10.06
CA THR A 98 -18.43 1.21 9.62
C THR A 98 -17.79 1.03 8.25
N CYS A 99 -18.22 1.81 7.27
CA CYS A 99 -17.64 1.85 5.93
C CYS A 99 -16.46 2.82 5.87
N LEU A 100 -15.42 2.41 5.15
CA LEU A 100 -14.19 3.16 4.92
C LEU A 100 -13.84 3.09 3.44
N PRO A 101 -13.05 4.05 2.91
CA PRO A 101 -12.41 3.85 1.62
C PRO A 101 -11.57 2.57 1.63
N GLY A 102 -11.43 1.92 0.47
CA GLY A 102 -10.50 0.82 0.33
C GLY A 102 -9.11 1.18 0.84
N LEU A 103 -8.54 0.31 1.69
CA LEU A 103 -7.26 0.56 2.33
C LEU A 103 -6.11 0.47 1.32
N ILE A 104 -5.08 1.27 1.56
CA ILE A 104 -3.87 1.33 0.73
C ILE A 104 -2.67 0.96 1.58
N ASP A 105 -1.91 -0.05 1.14
CA ASP A 105 -0.62 -0.42 1.73
C ASP A 105 0.52 0.05 0.81
N SER A 106 1.29 1.03 1.26
CA SER A 106 2.33 1.66 0.44
C SER A 106 3.66 0.90 0.42
N HIS A 107 3.75 -0.28 1.06
CA HIS A 107 4.95 -1.11 1.06
C HIS A 107 4.61 -2.59 1.22
N THR A 108 4.64 -3.33 0.12
CA THR A 108 4.40 -4.79 0.10
C THR A 108 5.41 -5.49 -0.80
N HIS A 109 5.53 -6.83 -0.64
CA HIS A 109 6.27 -7.76 -1.48
C HIS A 109 5.38 -8.93 -1.85
N LEU A 110 4.42 -8.72 -2.75
CA LEU A 110 3.37 -9.70 -3.09
C LEU A 110 3.88 -10.97 -3.78
N THR A 111 5.14 -11.01 -4.21
CA THR A 111 5.72 -12.16 -4.90
C THR A 111 6.45 -13.11 -3.98
N SER A 112 6.67 -12.73 -2.73
CA SER A 112 7.39 -13.54 -1.74
C SER A 112 6.73 -13.50 -0.35
N GLN A 113 7.08 -14.46 0.47
CA GLN A 113 6.72 -14.49 1.90
C GLN A 113 7.80 -15.22 2.68
N LEU A 114 8.32 -14.56 3.73
CA LEU A 114 9.36 -15.14 4.57
C LEU A 114 8.89 -16.46 5.20
N SER A 115 9.72 -17.48 5.06
CA SER A 115 9.51 -18.83 5.55
C SER A 115 10.84 -19.41 6.04
N PRO A 116 10.85 -20.53 6.79
CA PRO A 116 12.08 -21.23 7.13
C PRO A 116 12.92 -21.66 5.93
N GLN A 117 12.30 -21.78 4.74
CA GLN A 117 12.96 -22.18 3.50
C GLN A 117 13.38 -21.00 2.63
N PHE A 118 13.05 -19.76 3.01
CA PHE A 118 13.21 -18.54 2.22
C PHE A 118 14.60 -18.42 1.56
N TYR A 119 15.68 -18.63 2.34
CA TYR A 119 17.06 -18.54 1.83
C TYR A 119 17.43 -19.66 0.85
N THR A 120 16.70 -20.79 0.84
CA THR A 120 16.96 -21.92 -0.07
C THR A 120 16.01 -21.94 -1.25
N GLU A 121 14.89 -21.24 -1.20
CA GLU A 121 13.88 -21.19 -2.27
C GLU A 121 14.46 -20.65 -3.57
N ARG A 122 15.34 -19.64 -3.52
CA ARG A 122 16.01 -19.05 -4.68
C ARG A 122 16.83 -20.05 -5.52
N PHE A 123 17.20 -21.19 -4.94
CA PHE A 123 17.91 -22.27 -5.64
C PHE A 123 16.98 -23.38 -6.14
N ARG A 124 15.67 -23.28 -5.90
CA ARG A 124 14.71 -24.35 -6.16
C ARG A 124 13.48 -23.88 -6.92
N LEU A 125 13.17 -22.59 -6.88
CA LEU A 125 11.99 -21.99 -7.47
C LEU A 125 12.38 -21.19 -8.71
N ASN A 126 11.54 -21.28 -9.73
CA ASN A 126 11.63 -20.45 -10.94
C ASN A 126 10.67 -19.25 -10.84
N ALA A 127 10.80 -18.27 -11.72
CA ALA A 127 9.90 -17.11 -11.80
C ALA A 127 8.42 -17.52 -11.83
N ALA A 128 8.07 -18.60 -12.54
CA ALA A 128 6.69 -19.12 -12.60
C ALA A 128 6.15 -19.58 -11.24
N ASP A 129 6.99 -20.15 -10.37
CA ASP A 129 6.58 -20.58 -9.03
C ASP A 129 6.24 -19.36 -8.17
N TYR A 130 7.05 -18.30 -8.21
CA TYR A 130 6.78 -17.03 -7.53
C TYR A 130 5.53 -16.35 -8.07
N ALA A 131 5.35 -16.31 -9.40
CA ALA A 131 4.16 -15.73 -10.03
C ALA A 131 2.87 -16.46 -9.61
N ILE A 132 2.88 -17.80 -9.56
CA ILE A 132 1.71 -18.59 -9.12
C ILE A 132 1.41 -18.37 -7.64
N ARG A 133 2.43 -18.38 -6.77
CA ARG A 133 2.27 -18.10 -5.33
C ARG A 133 1.72 -16.71 -5.07
N SER A 134 2.14 -15.72 -5.86
CA SER A 134 1.73 -14.32 -5.72
C SER A 134 0.23 -14.12 -5.89
N VAL A 135 -0.46 -14.95 -6.68
CA VAL A 135 -1.92 -14.93 -6.83
C VAL A 135 -2.62 -15.16 -5.48
N GLY A 136 -2.14 -16.14 -4.70
CA GLY A 136 -2.67 -16.42 -3.37
C GLY A 136 -2.36 -15.31 -2.36
N TYR A 137 -1.20 -14.69 -2.47
CA TYR A 137 -0.79 -13.57 -1.61
C TYR A 137 -1.63 -12.31 -1.90
N ALA A 138 -1.78 -11.97 -3.17
CA ALA A 138 -2.60 -10.84 -3.62
C ALA A 138 -4.06 -10.99 -3.18
N ARG A 139 -4.62 -12.20 -3.32
CA ARG A 139 -5.98 -12.48 -2.89
C ARG A 139 -6.17 -12.24 -1.39
N ARG A 140 -5.29 -12.79 -0.53
CA ARG A 140 -5.36 -12.58 0.93
C ARG A 140 -5.22 -11.11 1.32
N THR A 141 -4.34 -10.37 0.63
CA THR A 141 -4.17 -8.93 0.84
C THR A 141 -5.44 -8.15 0.49
N LEU A 142 -6.10 -8.47 -0.63
CA LEU A 142 -7.37 -7.87 -1.01
C LEU A 142 -8.48 -8.20 -0.01
N GLU A 143 -8.63 -9.47 0.38
CA GLU A 143 -9.64 -9.94 1.35
C GLU A 143 -9.44 -9.34 2.75
N ALA A 144 -8.21 -8.91 3.08
CA ALA A 144 -7.92 -8.14 4.30
C ALA A 144 -8.28 -6.64 4.18
N GLY A 145 -8.89 -6.20 3.07
CA GLY A 145 -9.35 -4.83 2.87
C GLY A 145 -8.39 -3.91 2.13
N PHE A 146 -7.20 -4.38 1.75
CA PHE A 146 -6.24 -3.57 1.01
C PHE A 146 -6.55 -3.66 -0.48
N THR A 147 -7.33 -2.70 -0.98
CA THR A 147 -7.77 -2.65 -2.39
C THR A 147 -6.69 -2.11 -3.32
N THR A 148 -5.69 -1.42 -2.77
CA THR A 148 -4.53 -0.90 -3.50
C THR A 148 -3.25 -1.15 -2.71
N VAL A 149 -2.17 -1.50 -3.41
CA VAL A 149 -0.84 -1.68 -2.83
C VAL A 149 0.25 -1.07 -3.69
N ARG A 150 1.34 -0.65 -3.05
CA ARG A 150 2.62 -0.36 -3.70
C ARG A 150 3.58 -1.52 -3.41
N ASN A 151 3.97 -2.26 -4.45
CA ASN A 151 4.88 -3.41 -4.35
C ASN A 151 6.32 -2.94 -4.61
N LEU A 152 7.17 -3.00 -3.59
CA LEU A 152 8.48 -2.36 -3.59
C LEU A 152 9.64 -3.33 -3.74
N GLY A 153 9.52 -4.24 -4.67
CA GLY A 153 10.61 -5.11 -5.07
C GLY A 153 10.15 -6.54 -5.32
N ASP A 154 10.69 -7.11 -6.38
CA ASP A 154 10.62 -8.51 -6.73
C ASP A 154 11.73 -8.87 -7.70
N ASP A 155 11.86 -10.15 -7.99
CA ASP A 155 12.72 -10.65 -9.03
C ASP A 155 11.92 -10.90 -10.33
N ASP A 156 12.58 -10.78 -11.49
CA ASP A 156 12.02 -11.12 -12.80
C ASP A 156 10.72 -10.39 -13.18
N TYR A 157 10.41 -9.24 -12.58
CA TYR A 157 9.18 -8.48 -12.82
C TYR A 157 7.88 -9.29 -12.63
N ASN A 158 7.89 -10.27 -11.72
CA ASN A 158 6.73 -11.10 -11.41
C ASN A 158 5.52 -10.28 -10.95
N SER A 159 5.74 -9.18 -10.22
CA SER A 159 4.67 -8.28 -9.81
C SER A 159 4.04 -7.48 -10.96
N VAL A 160 4.80 -7.21 -12.02
CA VAL A 160 4.26 -6.62 -13.26
C VAL A 160 3.31 -7.61 -13.93
N ALA A 161 3.69 -8.89 -14.01
CA ALA A 161 2.83 -9.95 -14.55
C ALA A 161 1.56 -10.12 -13.71
N LEU A 162 1.68 -10.13 -12.37
CA LEU A 162 0.57 -10.20 -11.44
C LEU A 162 -0.39 -9.01 -11.60
N ARG A 163 0.13 -7.77 -11.64
CA ARG A 163 -0.65 -6.55 -11.89
C ARG A 163 -1.45 -6.67 -13.20
N ASN A 164 -0.78 -7.09 -14.27
CA ASN A 164 -1.41 -7.21 -15.59
C ASN A 164 -2.52 -8.27 -15.58
N ALA A 165 -2.32 -9.41 -14.90
CA ALA A 165 -3.34 -10.45 -14.75
C ALA A 165 -4.55 -9.98 -13.92
N ILE A 166 -4.32 -9.18 -12.86
CA ILE A 166 -5.39 -8.56 -12.06
C ILE A 166 -6.16 -7.53 -12.89
N ASN A 167 -5.47 -6.67 -13.64
CA ASN A 167 -6.10 -5.66 -14.49
C ASN A 167 -6.91 -6.27 -15.63
N ALA A 168 -6.48 -7.44 -16.13
CA ALA A 168 -7.22 -8.22 -17.13
C ALA A 168 -8.38 -9.03 -16.52
N GLY A 169 -8.59 -9.01 -15.21
CA GLY A 169 -9.62 -9.81 -14.52
C GLY A 169 -9.34 -11.31 -14.47
N THR A 170 -8.15 -11.75 -14.86
CA THR A 170 -7.76 -13.17 -14.87
C THR A 170 -7.64 -13.73 -13.45
N VAL A 171 -7.17 -12.91 -12.50
CA VAL A 171 -7.02 -13.27 -11.08
C VAL A 171 -7.50 -12.14 -10.18
N ALA A 172 -8.00 -12.48 -8.99
CA ALA A 172 -8.40 -11.51 -7.98
C ALA A 172 -7.18 -10.98 -7.21
N GLY A 173 -7.13 -9.67 -6.96
CA GLY A 173 -6.08 -9.03 -6.18
C GLY A 173 -6.27 -7.52 -6.09
N PRO A 174 -5.46 -6.82 -5.29
CA PRO A 174 -5.48 -5.37 -5.18
C PRO A 174 -5.04 -4.70 -6.48
N ARG A 175 -5.28 -3.40 -6.60
CA ARG A 175 -4.60 -2.55 -7.60
C ARG A 175 -3.14 -2.44 -7.18
N ILE A 176 -2.20 -2.76 -8.08
CA ILE A 176 -0.78 -2.82 -7.78
C ILE A 176 -0.05 -1.67 -8.49
N PHE A 177 0.73 -0.91 -7.73
CA PHE A 177 1.79 -0.03 -8.21
C PHE A 177 3.13 -0.72 -7.94
N THR A 178 3.81 -1.17 -8.96
CA THR A 178 4.99 -2.03 -8.78
C THR A 178 6.28 -1.36 -9.18
N ALA A 179 7.34 -1.63 -8.40
CA ALA A 179 8.71 -1.22 -8.68
C ALA A 179 9.46 -2.22 -9.57
N GLY A 180 8.98 -3.47 -9.69
CA GLY A 180 9.81 -4.54 -10.24
C GLY A 180 11.05 -4.77 -9.36
N THR A 181 12.21 -4.95 -9.96
CA THR A 181 13.47 -5.20 -9.25
C THR A 181 13.94 -3.95 -8.48
N ALA A 182 14.34 -4.10 -7.22
CA ALA A 182 14.90 -3.01 -6.45
C ALA A 182 16.31 -2.66 -6.94
N ILE A 183 16.73 -1.39 -6.82
CA ILE A 183 18.02 -0.89 -7.28
C ILE A 183 18.95 -0.63 -6.08
N GLY A 184 20.15 -1.20 -6.11
CA GLY A 184 21.19 -1.00 -5.10
C GLY A 184 22.59 -1.19 -5.70
N SER A 185 23.61 -1.16 -4.83
CA SER A 185 25.01 -1.38 -5.24
C SER A 185 25.41 -2.85 -5.13
N SER A 186 26.51 -3.24 -5.81
CA SER A 186 27.16 -4.53 -5.58
C SER A 186 27.46 -4.72 -4.10
N GLY A 187 27.13 -5.90 -3.56
CA GLY A 187 27.25 -6.21 -2.13
C GLY A 187 26.27 -5.46 -1.24
N GLY A 188 25.36 -4.66 -1.80
CA GLY A 188 24.32 -3.95 -1.08
C GLY A 188 23.07 -4.80 -0.80
N HIS A 189 22.07 -4.19 -0.13
CA HIS A 189 20.84 -4.89 0.28
C HIS A 189 20.02 -5.43 -0.90
N ALA A 190 20.08 -4.78 -2.06
CA ALA A 190 19.42 -5.26 -3.28
C ALA A 190 20.18 -6.38 -4.02
N ASP A 191 21.43 -6.64 -3.64
CA ASP A 191 22.22 -7.66 -4.32
C ASP A 191 21.82 -9.07 -3.83
N GLY A 192 21.01 -9.75 -4.61
CA GLY A 192 20.52 -11.09 -4.31
C GLY A 192 21.62 -12.15 -4.29
N THR A 193 22.86 -11.82 -4.71
CA THR A 193 23.99 -12.74 -4.74
C THR A 193 24.90 -12.64 -3.53
N ASN A 194 24.55 -11.80 -2.56
CA ASN A 194 25.30 -11.67 -1.31
C ASN A 194 25.47 -13.01 -0.59
N GLY A 195 26.71 -13.33 -0.22
CA GLY A 195 27.05 -14.58 0.45
C GLY A 195 27.13 -15.80 -0.48
N TYR A 196 26.90 -15.66 -1.78
CA TYR A 196 26.99 -16.76 -2.72
C TYR A 196 28.45 -17.17 -2.94
N ARG A 197 28.63 -18.46 -3.21
CA ARG A 197 29.89 -18.98 -3.72
C ARG A 197 30.23 -18.27 -5.06
N GLN A 198 31.48 -17.89 -5.25
CA GLN A 198 31.93 -17.01 -6.34
C GLN A 198 31.48 -17.47 -7.74
N ASP A 199 31.44 -18.79 -7.99
CA ASP A 199 31.00 -19.35 -9.27
C ASP A 199 29.48 -19.31 -9.50
N LEU A 200 28.69 -19.00 -8.43
CA LEU A 200 27.25 -18.83 -8.48
C LEU A 200 26.82 -17.35 -8.45
N ALA A 201 27.67 -16.48 -7.93
CA ALA A 201 27.35 -15.05 -7.78
C ALA A 201 27.18 -14.34 -9.15
N GLY A 202 27.95 -14.76 -10.16
CA GLY A 202 27.94 -14.09 -11.45
C GLY A 202 28.46 -12.66 -11.37
N ASP A 203 27.98 -11.81 -12.27
CA ASP A 203 28.32 -10.37 -12.35
C ASP A 203 27.02 -9.58 -12.58
N PRO A 204 26.18 -9.38 -11.54
CA PRO A 204 24.93 -8.66 -11.66
C PRO A 204 25.15 -7.19 -11.96
N GLY A 205 24.32 -6.64 -12.86
CA GLY A 205 24.40 -5.26 -13.32
C GLY A 205 23.03 -4.56 -13.35
N PRO A 206 22.90 -3.44 -14.09
CA PRO A 206 21.68 -2.64 -14.13
C PRO A 206 20.39 -3.40 -14.51
N LYS A 207 20.48 -4.49 -15.27
CA LYS A 207 19.34 -5.36 -15.60
C LYS A 207 18.83 -6.15 -14.38
N ASP A 208 19.74 -6.41 -13.43
CA ASP A 208 19.49 -7.15 -12.20
C ASP A 208 19.26 -6.19 -11.00
N GLY A 209 19.13 -4.88 -11.27
CA GLY A 209 18.99 -3.85 -10.24
C GLY A 209 20.32 -3.40 -9.61
N ILE A 210 21.49 -3.86 -10.09
CA ILE A 210 22.78 -3.53 -9.48
C ILE A 210 23.49 -2.44 -10.26
N ILE A 211 23.85 -1.35 -9.55
CA ILE A 211 24.53 -0.18 -10.11
C ILE A 211 25.81 0.11 -9.31
N ASN A 212 26.83 0.62 -9.99
CA ASN A 212 28.10 1.03 -9.40
C ASN A 212 28.59 2.37 -9.97
N SER A 213 27.74 3.07 -10.69
CA SER A 213 28.05 4.37 -11.31
C SER A 213 26.78 5.18 -11.61
N VAL A 214 26.96 6.46 -11.91
CA VAL A 214 25.89 7.36 -12.39
C VAL A 214 25.32 6.85 -13.72
N GLU A 215 26.15 6.32 -14.61
CA GLU A 215 25.74 5.77 -15.91
C GLU A 215 24.87 4.54 -15.73
N ASP A 216 25.21 3.66 -14.78
CA ASP A 216 24.41 2.49 -14.42
C ASP A 216 23.05 2.92 -13.86
N ALA A 217 23.00 3.97 -13.06
CA ALA A 217 21.77 4.52 -12.52
C ALA A 217 20.77 4.91 -13.64
N TRP A 218 21.24 5.65 -14.64
CA TRP A 218 20.43 6.01 -15.82
C TRP A 218 19.98 4.77 -16.59
N LYS A 219 20.87 3.80 -16.76
CA LYS A 219 20.58 2.55 -17.48
C LYS A 219 19.52 1.72 -16.74
N ALA A 220 19.63 1.61 -15.42
CA ALA A 220 18.66 0.89 -14.59
C ALA A 220 17.24 1.49 -14.72
N ILE A 221 17.09 2.82 -14.58
CA ILE A 221 15.81 3.49 -14.73
C ILE A 221 15.18 3.27 -16.11
N ARG A 222 15.99 3.35 -17.18
CA ARG A 222 15.50 3.09 -18.55
C ARG A 222 15.04 1.65 -18.75
N LEU A 223 15.69 0.68 -18.10
CA LEU A 223 15.27 -0.73 -18.10
C LEU A 223 13.94 -0.90 -17.34
N HIS A 224 13.77 -0.23 -16.20
CA HIS A 224 12.51 -0.23 -15.45
C HIS A 224 11.37 0.38 -16.28
N TYR A 225 11.60 1.51 -16.93
CA TYR A 225 10.63 2.11 -17.85
C TYR A 225 10.25 1.16 -18.98
N LYS A 226 11.22 0.51 -19.60
CA LYS A 226 11.00 -0.50 -20.66
C LYS A 226 10.15 -1.67 -20.18
N ASN A 227 10.25 -2.05 -18.89
CA ASN A 227 9.51 -3.16 -18.28
C ASN A 227 8.18 -2.73 -17.65
N ASN A 228 7.73 -1.47 -17.90
CA ASN A 228 6.42 -0.96 -17.45
C ASN A 228 6.21 -1.02 -15.93
N VAL A 229 7.21 -0.65 -15.12
CA VAL A 229 7.00 -0.45 -13.69
C VAL A 229 6.22 0.85 -13.44
N ASP A 230 5.70 1.04 -12.24
CA ASP A 230 4.90 2.21 -11.84
C ASP A 230 5.66 3.14 -10.89
N VAL A 231 6.69 2.65 -10.22
CA VAL A 231 7.48 3.33 -9.18
C VAL A 231 8.91 2.79 -9.21
N ILE A 232 9.85 3.53 -8.65
CA ILE A 232 11.23 3.07 -8.47
C ILE A 232 11.49 2.77 -7.00
N LYS A 233 12.17 1.66 -6.71
CA LYS A 233 12.68 1.31 -5.38
C LYS A 233 14.20 1.32 -5.41
N ILE A 234 14.80 2.05 -4.46
CA ILE A 234 16.26 2.09 -4.27
C ILE A 234 16.64 1.69 -2.85
N MET A 235 17.89 1.23 -2.66
CA MET A 235 18.43 0.76 -1.39
C MET A 235 19.65 1.59 -0.95
N PRO A 236 19.46 2.82 -0.41
CA PRO A 236 20.54 3.69 0.05
C PRO A 236 21.30 3.19 1.28
N SER A 237 20.74 2.27 2.06
CA SER A 237 21.43 1.65 3.21
C SER A 237 21.30 0.13 3.18
N GLY A 238 22.07 -0.54 4.04
CA GLY A 238 21.92 -1.97 4.29
C GLY A 238 20.56 -2.32 4.89
N GLY A 239 20.22 -3.60 4.86
CA GLY A 239 18.97 -4.15 5.34
C GLY A 239 19.16 -5.15 6.50
N VAL A 240 18.03 -5.61 7.03
CA VAL A 240 18.00 -6.58 8.15
C VAL A 240 18.07 -8.01 7.65
N LEU A 241 17.32 -8.36 6.61
CA LEU A 241 17.09 -9.74 6.21
C LEU A 241 18.11 -10.31 5.21
N ASP A 242 19.04 -9.51 4.70
CA ASP A 242 20.18 -10.04 3.92
C ASP A 242 21.29 -10.60 4.82
N GLU A 243 22.13 -11.47 4.27
CA GLU A 243 23.28 -12.04 4.99
C GLU A 243 24.50 -11.11 4.98
N GLY A 244 24.48 -10.05 4.15
CA GLY A 244 25.56 -9.07 4.04
C GLY A 244 25.45 -7.94 5.08
N GLY A 245 26.52 -7.19 5.20
CA GLY A 245 26.65 -5.87 5.77
C GLY A 245 25.93 -5.54 7.09
N SER A 246 25.93 -4.26 7.42
CA SER A 246 25.17 -3.67 8.53
C SER A 246 23.97 -2.89 7.99
N ALA A 247 22.84 -2.94 8.70
CA ALA A 247 21.65 -2.16 8.35
C ALA A 247 21.90 -0.64 8.35
N ASP A 248 22.91 -0.18 9.07
CA ASP A 248 23.22 1.24 9.30
C ASP A 248 24.08 1.85 8.19
N ASN A 249 24.85 1.04 7.45
CA ASN A 249 25.81 1.56 6.48
C ASN A 249 25.12 2.08 5.21
N SER A 250 25.59 3.24 4.74
CA SER A 250 25.18 3.75 3.42
C SER A 250 25.80 2.89 2.32
N GLN A 251 25.00 2.58 1.30
CA GLN A 251 25.39 1.70 0.20
C GLN A 251 25.37 2.38 -1.17
N LEU A 252 24.63 3.48 -1.30
CA LEU A 252 24.67 4.34 -2.48
C LEU A 252 25.32 5.68 -2.16
N THR A 253 26.10 6.20 -3.10
CA THR A 253 26.62 7.56 -3.03
C THR A 253 25.51 8.58 -3.29
N LEU A 254 25.71 9.82 -2.85
CA LEU A 254 24.74 10.90 -3.11
C LEU A 254 24.56 11.15 -4.61
N ASP A 255 25.62 11.04 -5.40
CA ASP A 255 25.58 11.30 -6.85
C ASP A 255 24.80 10.20 -7.60
N GLU A 256 24.94 8.93 -7.20
CA GLU A 256 24.12 7.83 -7.71
C GLU A 256 22.66 8.02 -7.38
N ILE A 257 22.33 8.39 -6.13
CA ILE A 257 20.94 8.66 -5.72
C ILE A 257 20.34 9.82 -6.52
N LYS A 258 21.07 10.93 -6.67
CA LYS A 258 20.64 12.06 -7.50
C LYS A 258 20.39 11.66 -8.95
N ALA A 259 21.26 10.83 -9.52
CA ALA A 259 21.11 10.35 -10.88
C ALA A 259 19.88 9.44 -11.03
N LEU A 260 19.66 8.52 -10.09
CA LEU A 260 18.47 7.67 -10.04
C LEU A 260 17.18 8.51 -9.97
N VAL A 261 17.15 9.47 -9.04
CA VAL A 261 15.96 10.33 -8.80
C VAL A 261 15.70 11.21 -10.02
N ALA A 262 16.72 11.87 -10.58
CA ALA A 262 16.58 12.71 -11.76
C ALA A 262 16.03 11.91 -12.95
N ALA A 263 16.63 10.74 -13.22
CA ALA A 263 16.18 9.87 -14.30
C ALA A 263 14.74 9.36 -14.07
N ALA A 264 14.39 8.97 -12.82
CA ALA A 264 13.05 8.51 -12.47
C ALA A 264 12.00 9.60 -12.65
N HIS A 265 12.27 10.81 -12.19
CA HIS A 265 11.35 11.95 -12.31
C HIS A 265 11.18 12.38 -13.78
N ASP A 266 12.19 12.30 -14.62
CA ASP A 266 12.08 12.55 -16.08
C ASP A 266 11.08 11.60 -16.76
N TYR A 267 10.94 10.36 -16.25
CA TYR A 267 9.96 9.39 -16.72
C TYR A 267 8.64 9.44 -15.94
N GLY A 268 8.47 10.37 -14.99
CA GLY A 268 7.26 10.54 -14.18
C GLY A 268 7.11 9.55 -13.02
N PHE A 269 8.15 8.79 -12.68
CA PHE A 269 8.15 7.87 -11.55
C PHE A 269 8.33 8.62 -10.22
N THR A 270 7.74 8.07 -9.14
CA THR A 270 8.15 8.36 -7.77
C THR A 270 9.25 7.39 -7.34
N VAL A 271 10.07 7.81 -6.36
CA VAL A 271 11.19 7.02 -5.85
C VAL A 271 10.98 6.71 -4.37
N ALA A 272 10.91 5.42 -4.03
CA ALA A 272 10.87 4.90 -2.67
C ALA A 272 12.26 4.43 -2.25
N ALA A 273 12.74 4.85 -1.08
CA ALA A 273 14.08 4.53 -0.61
C ALA A 273 14.03 3.70 0.69
N HIS A 274 14.46 2.42 0.62
CA HIS A 274 14.76 1.64 1.80
C HIS A 274 15.92 2.30 2.56
N ALA A 275 15.72 2.72 3.79
CA ALA A 275 16.82 3.25 4.58
C ALA A 275 16.59 3.04 6.08
N HIS A 276 17.50 2.28 6.72
CA HIS A 276 17.58 2.21 8.18
C HIS A 276 18.56 3.25 8.73
N GLY A 277 19.79 3.30 8.21
CA GLY A 277 20.88 4.14 8.71
C GLY A 277 20.66 5.64 8.47
N ALA A 278 21.01 6.47 9.46
CA ALA A 278 20.81 7.93 9.42
C ALA A 278 21.49 8.59 8.21
N GLU A 279 22.71 8.16 7.85
CA GLU A 279 23.41 8.70 6.68
C GLU A 279 22.76 8.28 5.36
N GLY A 280 22.26 7.04 5.25
CA GLY A 280 21.47 6.58 4.11
C GLY A 280 20.18 7.38 3.93
N ILE A 281 19.45 7.63 5.04
CA ILE A 281 18.27 8.50 5.05
C ILE A 281 18.62 9.90 4.59
N ARG A 282 19.69 10.51 5.15
CA ARG A 282 20.12 11.86 4.77
C ARG A 282 20.43 11.95 3.27
N ARG A 283 21.21 11.01 2.73
CA ARG A 283 21.55 11.00 1.29
C ARG A 283 20.31 10.83 0.42
N ALA A 284 19.41 9.94 0.82
CA ALA A 284 18.16 9.70 0.09
C ALA A 284 17.29 10.98 0.03
N VAL A 285 17.06 11.63 1.19
CA VAL A 285 16.24 12.84 1.26
C VAL A 285 16.88 13.99 0.46
N VAL A 286 18.19 14.24 0.64
CA VAL A 286 18.92 15.27 -0.11
C VAL A 286 18.99 14.93 -1.61
N GLY A 287 18.99 13.64 -1.95
CA GLY A 287 18.92 13.15 -3.33
C GLY A 287 17.55 13.34 -3.98
N GLY A 288 16.48 13.65 -3.19
CA GLY A 288 15.17 14.04 -3.69
C GLY A 288 14.16 12.88 -3.78
N VAL A 289 14.31 11.81 -2.98
CA VAL A 289 13.36 10.69 -2.96
C VAL A 289 11.99 11.12 -2.43
N ASP A 290 10.91 10.49 -2.91
CA ASP A 290 9.55 10.78 -2.50
C ASP A 290 9.20 10.17 -1.13
N SER A 291 9.76 8.99 -0.80
CA SER A 291 9.55 8.35 0.51
C SER A 291 10.79 7.64 1.05
N ILE A 292 10.88 7.61 2.38
CA ILE A 292 11.76 6.75 3.15
C ILE A 292 10.93 5.60 3.72
N GLU A 293 11.36 4.39 3.47
CA GLU A 293 10.80 3.17 4.01
C GLU A 293 11.56 2.78 5.27
N HIS A 294 10.85 2.34 6.31
CA HIS A 294 11.37 1.95 7.63
C HIS A 294 11.88 3.12 8.48
N GLY A 295 12.94 3.80 8.08
CA GLY A 295 13.47 4.98 8.77
C GLY A 295 13.99 4.72 10.18
N THR A 296 14.49 3.53 10.50
CA THR A 296 14.74 3.06 11.88
C THR A 296 15.64 3.96 12.70
N TYR A 297 16.76 4.44 12.14
CA TYR A 297 17.72 5.32 12.81
C TYR A 297 17.53 6.81 12.41
N LEU A 298 16.30 7.18 11.99
CA LEU A 298 15.97 8.57 11.70
C LEU A 298 16.19 9.44 12.95
N ASP A 299 17.14 10.34 12.88
CA ASP A 299 17.48 11.30 13.92
C ASP A 299 16.79 12.66 13.70
N ASP A 300 17.01 13.62 14.61
CA ASP A 300 16.39 14.94 14.54
C ASP A 300 16.83 15.74 13.30
N ALA A 301 18.06 15.54 12.82
CA ALA A 301 18.55 16.14 11.59
C ALA A 301 17.83 15.56 10.36
N GLY A 302 17.65 14.26 10.31
CA GLY A 302 16.89 13.56 9.29
C GLY A 302 15.42 13.98 9.29
N ILE A 303 14.78 14.07 10.47
CA ILE A 303 13.41 14.58 10.64
C ILE A 303 13.27 15.99 10.04
N LYS A 304 14.21 16.87 10.36
CA LYS A 304 14.22 18.25 9.81
C LYS A 304 14.30 18.24 8.29
N LEU A 305 15.23 17.46 7.72
CA LEU A 305 15.40 17.32 6.27
C LEU A 305 14.14 16.76 5.60
N MET A 306 13.53 15.70 6.13
CA MET A 306 12.29 15.15 5.58
C MET A 306 11.17 16.18 5.53
N LYS A 307 11.03 17.02 6.56
CA LYS A 307 10.05 18.11 6.58
C LYS A 307 10.35 19.19 5.55
N GLU A 308 11.60 19.59 5.41
CA GLU A 308 12.04 20.61 4.44
C GLU A 308 11.84 20.15 2.99
N HIS A 309 12.10 18.88 2.70
CA HIS A 309 11.94 18.29 1.38
C HIS A 309 10.53 17.75 1.12
N GLY A 310 9.67 17.66 2.14
CA GLY A 310 8.32 17.08 2.03
C GLY A 310 8.32 15.57 1.82
N THR A 311 9.42 14.87 2.12
CA THR A 311 9.59 13.43 1.98
C THR A 311 8.69 12.68 2.96
N TRP A 312 8.02 11.62 2.50
CA TRP A 312 7.15 10.78 3.30
C TRP A 312 7.94 9.73 4.10
N LEU A 313 7.44 9.36 5.28
CA LEU A 313 7.86 8.17 6.00
C LEU A 313 6.80 7.07 5.83
N VAL A 314 7.25 5.86 5.51
CA VAL A 314 6.44 4.63 5.49
C VAL A 314 7.04 3.68 6.53
N PRO A 315 6.47 3.57 7.74
CA PRO A 315 7.19 3.07 8.92
C PRO A 315 7.37 1.55 8.96
N THR A 316 6.42 0.76 8.45
CA THR A 316 6.51 -0.72 8.41
C THR A 316 6.84 -1.37 9.78
N ILE A 317 6.19 -0.92 10.85
CA ILE A 317 6.50 -1.33 12.23
C ILE A 317 6.31 -2.83 12.40
N ILE A 318 5.26 -3.39 11.81
CA ILE A 318 4.94 -4.82 11.87
C ILE A 318 6.10 -5.70 11.36
N ALA A 319 6.79 -5.27 10.30
CA ALA A 319 7.93 -6.03 9.75
C ALA A 319 9.09 -6.07 10.75
N GLY A 320 9.44 -4.93 11.34
CA GLY A 320 10.47 -4.86 12.37
C GLY A 320 10.15 -5.72 13.59
N LYS A 321 8.90 -5.65 14.09
CA LYS A 321 8.46 -6.50 15.23
C LYS A 321 8.49 -7.98 14.86
N THR A 322 8.01 -8.36 13.67
CA THR A 322 8.04 -9.77 13.24
C THR A 322 9.46 -10.29 13.08
N ALA A 323 10.36 -9.51 12.49
CA ALA A 323 11.77 -9.90 12.37
C ALA A 323 12.41 -10.10 13.73
N GLN A 324 12.14 -9.22 14.71
CA GLN A 324 12.59 -9.38 16.09
C GLN A 324 12.05 -10.66 16.74
N GLU A 325 10.74 -10.92 16.65
CA GLU A 325 10.11 -12.13 17.20
C GLU A 325 10.67 -13.41 16.58
N MET A 326 11.00 -13.39 15.29
CA MET A 326 11.65 -14.51 14.62
C MET A 326 13.09 -14.69 15.09
N ALA A 327 13.84 -13.60 15.31
CA ALA A 327 15.22 -13.64 15.78
C ALA A 327 15.36 -14.21 17.22
N GLU A 328 14.28 -14.20 18.00
CA GLU A 328 14.22 -14.81 19.33
C GLU A 328 14.05 -16.34 19.27
N LYS A 329 13.62 -16.89 18.12
CA LYS A 329 13.40 -18.32 17.92
C LYS A 329 14.68 -18.98 17.40
N PRO A 330 15.26 -19.96 18.10
CA PRO A 330 16.46 -20.64 17.66
C PRO A 330 16.32 -21.24 16.26
N GLY A 331 17.26 -20.95 15.37
CA GLY A 331 17.30 -21.52 14.01
C GLY A 331 16.26 -20.95 13.02
N ALA A 332 15.46 -19.95 13.41
CA ALA A 332 14.46 -19.36 12.51
C ALA A 332 15.08 -18.49 11.40
N MET A 333 16.31 -17.99 11.61
CA MET A 333 17.07 -17.22 10.63
C MET A 333 18.58 -17.37 10.88
N PRO A 334 19.45 -17.01 9.89
CA PRO A 334 20.89 -16.98 10.06
C PRO A 334 21.30 -16.10 11.25
N PRO A 335 22.37 -16.47 12.00
CA PRO A 335 22.77 -15.73 13.21
C PRO A 335 23.01 -14.24 13.00
N GLN A 336 23.69 -13.86 11.92
CA GLN A 336 23.97 -12.47 11.57
C GLN A 336 22.70 -11.67 11.26
N VAL A 337 21.69 -12.31 10.64
CA VAL A 337 20.37 -11.71 10.39
C VAL A 337 19.62 -11.52 11.71
N ALA A 338 19.65 -12.53 12.60
CA ALA A 338 19.02 -12.48 13.91
C ALA A 338 19.58 -11.32 14.77
N GLU A 339 20.90 -11.10 14.75
CA GLU A 339 21.51 -9.99 15.46
C GLU A 339 21.05 -8.62 14.95
N LYS A 340 20.96 -8.44 13.62
CA LYS A 340 20.42 -7.22 13.01
C LYS A 340 18.96 -7.01 13.40
N ALA A 341 18.13 -8.04 13.33
CA ALA A 341 16.70 -7.98 13.66
C ALA A 341 16.45 -7.59 15.11
N LYS A 342 17.19 -8.16 16.06
CA LYS A 342 17.13 -7.82 17.51
C LYS A 342 17.53 -6.37 17.78
N ARG A 343 18.43 -5.79 16.98
CA ARG A 343 18.87 -4.40 17.13
C ARG A 343 17.89 -3.41 16.52
N VAL A 344 17.35 -3.72 15.33
CA VAL A 344 16.49 -2.82 14.55
C VAL A 344 15.04 -2.85 15.04
N GLY A 345 14.49 -4.04 15.31
CA GLY A 345 13.07 -4.23 15.63
C GLY A 345 12.53 -3.34 16.75
N PRO A 346 13.22 -3.20 17.91
CA PRO A 346 12.73 -2.37 19.02
C PRO A 346 12.67 -0.87 18.70
N LEU A 347 13.46 -0.38 17.74
CA LEU A 347 13.62 1.05 17.47
C LEU A 347 12.56 1.61 16.51
N ILE A 348 12.10 0.81 15.56
CA ILE A 348 11.28 1.28 14.42
C ILE A 348 9.98 1.93 14.88
N GLN A 349 9.28 1.36 15.87
CA GLN A 349 8.03 1.92 16.41
C GLN A 349 8.24 3.25 17.13
N ALA A 350 9.27 3.33 17.98
CA ALA A 350 9.59 4.55 18.71
C ALA A 350 9.99 5.70 17.76
N THR A 351 10.75 5.38 16.71
CA THR A 351 11.14 6.34 15.69
C THR A 351 9.94 6.85 14.88
N ALA A 352 9.02 5.97 14.49
CA ALA A 352 7.77 6.37 13.83
C ALA A 352 6.95 7.34 14.69
N GLY A 353 6.83 7.07 16.00
CA GLY A 353 6.15 7.96 16.95
C GLY A 353 6.85 9.32 17.11
N ARG A 354 8.19 9.38 17.11
CA ARG A 354 8.95 10.64 17.13
C ARG A 354 8.74 11.45 15.84
N ALA A 355 8.81 10.79 14.69
CA ALA A 355 8.60 11.41 13.38
C ALA A 355 7.19 12.01 13.28
N TYR A 356 6.16 11.27 13.72
CA TYR A 356 4.78 11.76 13.80
C TYR A 356 4.68 13.03 14.64
N LYS A 357 5.16 12.99 15.89
CA LYS A 357 5.13 14.16 16.82
C LYS A 357 5.86 15.36 16.25
N ALA A 358 6.90 15.16 15.46
CA ALA A 358 7.64 16.22 14.79
C ALA A 358 6.96 16.74 13.52
N GLY A 359 5.86 16.13 13.06
CA GLY A 359 5.10 16.55 11.89
C GLY A 359 5.71 16.13 10.55
N VAL A 360 6.42 15.00 10.51
CA VAL A 360 6.80 14.33 9.25
C VAL A 360 5.54 13.75 8.60
N LYS A 361 5.43 13.84 7.27
CA LYS A 361 4.36 13.19 6.52
C LYS A 361 4.48 11.67 6.64
N ILE A 362 3.40 10.98 7.02
CA ILE A 362 3.40 9.53 7.18
C ILE A 362 2.32 8.93 6.29
N ALA A 363 2.68 7.91 5.52
CA ALA A 363 1.76 7.03 4.80
C ALA A 363 1.88 5.60 5.37
N PHE A 364 0.76 4.88 5.36
CA PHE A 364 0.69 3.52 5.83
C PHE A 364 1.44 2.57 4.87
N GLY A 365 2.24 1.67 5.43
CA GLY A 365 2.88 0.59 4.72
C GLY A 365 3.45 -0.42 5.70
N THR A 366 3.55 -1.68 5.27
CA THR A 366 3.68 -2.79 6.20
C THR A 366 4.87 -3.71 5.95
N ASP A 367 5.42 -3.69 4.74
CA ASP A 367 6.45 -4.64 4.28
C ASP A 367 5.94 -6.10 4.31
N ALA A 368 4.65 -6.28 3.92
CA ALA A 368 4.04 -7.60 3.81
C ALA A 368 4.83 -8.48 2.84
N GLY A 369 5.18 -9.67 3.29
CA GLY A 369 6.20 -10.56 2.73
C GLY A 369 7.21 -10.92 3.81
N VAL A 370 7.57 -10.01 4.71
CA VAL A 370 8.32 -10.31 5.94
C VAL A 370 7.47 -11.13 6.92
N TYR A 371 6.18 -11.02 6.84
CA TYR A 371 5.18 -11.78 7.59
C TYR A 371 4.08 -12.27 6.62
N PRO A 372 3.17 -13.19 7.06
CA PRO A 372 2.12 -13.71 6.19
C PRO A 372 1.17 -12.65 5.67
N HIS A 373 0.95 -12.61 4.36
CA HIS A 373 -0.02 -11.72 3.70
C HIS A 373 -1.43 -11.90 4.28
N GLY A 374 -2.16 -10.79 4.40
CA GLY A 374 -3.47 -10.72 5.05
C GLY A 374 -3.42 -10.21 6.49
N ASN A 375 -2.23 -10.08 7.10
CA ASN A 375 -2.05 -9.53 8.45
C ASN A 375 -1.67 -8.03 8.45
N ASN A 376 -1.73 -7.37 7.31
CA ASN A 376 -1.32 -5.98 7.10
C ASN A 376 -1.96 -5.01 8.12
N ALA A 377 -3.21 -5.23 8.48
CA ALA A 377 -3.95 -4.35 9.40
C ALA A 377 -3.43 -4.33 10.85
N LYS A 378 -2.50 -5.22 11.23
CA LYS A 378 -1.81 -5.11 12.53
C LYS A 378 -0.97 -3.82 12.65
N GLU A 379 -0.50 -3.28 11.53
CA GLU A 379 0.25 -2.02 11.50
C GLU A 379 -0.56 -0.87 12.11
N PHE A 380 -1.88 -0.83 11.92
CA PHE A 380 -2.74 0.19 12.55
C PHE A 380 -2.59 0.20 14.07
N VAL A 381 -2.59 -0.97 14.69
CA VAL A 381 -2.44 -1.11 16.15
C VAL A 381 -1.07 -0.58 16.58
N TYR A 382 -0.02 -0.96 15.88
CA TYR A 382 1.34 -0.53 16.21
C TYR A 382 1.56 0.98 16.00
N MET A 383 0.92 1.57 14.99
CA MET A 383 0.94 3.02 14.78
C MET A 383 0.21 3.77 15.90
N VAL A 384 -0.94 3.24 16.38
CA VAL A 384 -1.66 3.82 17.52
C VAL A 384 -0.84 3.68 18.81
N GLU A 385 -0.23 2.53 19.06
CA GLU A 385 0.71 2.32 20.19
C GLU A 385 1.91 3.28 20.13
N ALA A 386 2.35 3.68 18.93
CA ALA A 386 3.39 4.71 18.73
C ALA A 386 2.92 6.14 19.05
N GLY A 387 1.64 6.33 19.40
CA GLY A 387 1.03 7.60 19.78
C GLY A 387 0.34 8.36 18.66
N MET A 388 0.02 7.71 17.53
CA MET A 388 -0.76 8.30 16.45
C MET A 388 -2.26 8.07 16.73
N PRO A 389 -3.14 9.08 16.58
CA PRO A 389 -4.58 8.91 16.79
C PRO A 389 -5.20 7.92 15.77
N PRO A 390 -6.26 7.16 16.14
CA PRO A 390 -6.93 6.24 15.22
C PRO A 390 -7.34 6.87 13.88
N MET A 391 -7.89 8.09 13.90
CA MET A 391 -8.23 8.81 12.66
C MET A 391 -7.00 9.05 11.77
N PHE A 392 -5.87 9.45 12.35
CA PHE A 392 -4.65 9.69 11.61
C PHE A 392 -4.14 8.41 10.92
N VAL A 393 -4.18 7.25 11.60
CA VAL A 393 -3.68 6.00 11.00
C VAL A 393 -4.62 5.50 9.90
N ILE A 394 -5.93 5.74 10.00
CA ILE A 394 -6.88 5.50 8.91
C ILE A 394 -6.57 6.42 7.72
N GLN A 395 -6.35 7.71 7.96
CA GLN A 395 -5.93 8.64 6.90
C GLN A 395 -4.59 8.25 6.28
N ALA A 396 -3.65 7.74 7.08
CA ALA A 396 -2.36 7.24 6.58
C ALA A 396 -2.54 6.09 5.56
N ALA A 397 -3.54 5.20 5.77
CA ALA A 397 -3.86 4.10 4.87
C ALA A 397 -4.89 4.45 3.77
N THR A 398 -5.31 5.69 3.67
CA THR A 398 -6.29 6.16 2.69
C THR A 398 -5.81 7.40 1.97
N THR A 399 -6.13 8.58 2.47
CA THR A 399 -5.82 9.86 1.82
C THR A 399 -4.33 10.15 1.71
N HIS A 400 -3.54 9.88 2.76
CA HIS A 400 -2.09 10.12 2.74
C HIS A 400 -1.38 9.14 1.80
N ALA A 401 -1.73 7.86 1.84
CA ALA A 401 -1.18 6.87 0.91
C ALA A 401 -1.54 7.22 -0.55
N ALA A 402 -2.78 7.67 -0.81
CA ALA A 402 -3.17 8.14 -2.14
C ALA A 402 -2.34 9.35 -2.62
N GLN A 403 -2.03 10.29 -1.71
CA GLN A 403 -1.15 11.44 -2.00
C GLN A 403 0.29 10.98 -2.29
N LEU A 404 0.84 10.06 -1.50
CA LEU A 404 2.16 9.46 -1.75
C LEU A 404 2.23 8.81 -3.13
N LEU A 405 1.17 8.09 -3.53
CA LEU A 405 1.07 7.47 -4.85
C LEU A 405 0.75 8.46 -5.98
N LYS A 406 0.53 9.76 -5.68
CA LYS A 406 0.06 10.79 -6.63
C LYS A 406 -1.27 10.39 -7.31
N ARG A 407 -2.14 9.70 -6.56
CA ARG A 407 -3.44 9.17 -7.01
C ARG A 407 -4.63 9.66 -6.17
N GLU A 408 -4.47 10.80 -5.49
CA GLU A 408 -5.53 11.41 -4.67
C GLU A 408 -6.79 11.80 -5.47
N LYS A 409 -6.69 11.89 -6.78
CA LYS A 409 -7.83 12.13 -7.68
C LYS A 409 -8.71 10.88 -7.83
N ASP A 410 -8.13 9.68 -7.71
CA ASP A 410 -8.78 8.40 -7.99
C ASP A 410 -9.01 7.54 -6.76
N LEU A 411 -8.21 7.74 -5.69
CA LEU A 411 -8.10 6.86 -4.54
C LEU A 411 -8.21 7.63 -3.21
N GLY A 412 -8.31 6.89 -2.12
CA GLY A 412 -8.12 7.38 -0.75
C GLY A 412 -9.36 8.01 -0.11
N SER A 413 -10.46 8.18 -0.83
CA SER A 413 -11.74 8.62 -0.26
C SER A 413 -12.90 8.11 -1.10
N ILE A 414 -14.06 8.01 -0.48
CA ILE A 414 -15.32 7.70 -1.17
C ILE A 414 -15.88 9.04 -1.66
N ALA A 415 -15.72 9.31 -2.95
CA ALA A 415 -16.18 10.55 -3.57
C ALA A 415 -16.46 10.35 -5.06
N LYS A 416 -17.32 11.18 -5.63
CA LYS A 416 -17.65 11.16 -7.07
C LYS A 416 -16.38 11.27 -7.92
N GLY A 417 -16.26 10.44 -8.94
CA GLY A 417 -15.10 10.42 -9.84
C GLY A 417 -13.92 9.58 -9.38
N LYS A 418 -14.00 8.95 -8.20
CA LYS A 418 -12.99 8.03 -7.70
C LYS A 418 -13.39 6.57 -7.91
N PHE A 419 -12.43 5.66 -7.79
CA PHE A 419 -12.73 4.24 -7.82
C PHE A 419 -13.66 3.84 -6.67
N ALA A 420 -14.61 2.96 -6.97
CA ALA A 420 -15.52 2.37 -6.00
C ALA A 420 -14.81 1.30 -5.14
N ASP A 421 -13.84 1.75 -4.36
CA ASP A 421 -13.06 0.94 -3.43
C ASP A 421 -13.61 1.20 -2.02
N VAL A 422 -14.33 0.23 -1.45
CA VAL A 422 -14.97 0.34 -0.13
C VAL A 422 -14.68 -0.90 0.70
N VAL A 423 -14.39 -0.70 1.96
CA VAL A 423 -14.30 -1.77 2.95
C VAL A 423 -15.23 -1.48 4.12
N ALA A 424 -15.69 -2.52 4.81
CA ALA A 424 -16.45 -2.33 6.05
C ALA A 424 -15.91 -3.22 7.17
N VAL A 425 -15.97 -2.69 8.39
CA VAL A 425 -15.56 -3.37 9.62
C VAL A 425 -16.71 -3.33 10.65
N PRO A 426 -16.83 -4.32 11.55
CA PRO A 426 -17.82 -4.28 12.60
C PRO A 426 -17.48 -3.20 13.63
N GLY A 427 -18.45 -2.38 14.04
CA GLY A 427 -18.25 -1.37 15.07
C GLY A 427 -17.49 -0.13 14.60
N ASN A 428 -16.97 0.65 15.55
CA ASN A 428 -16.29 1.93 15.28
C ASN A 428 -14.77 1.79 15.43
N PRO A 429 -13.98 1.86 14.33
CA PRO A 429 -12.52 1.74 14.39
C PRO A 429 -11.81 2.95 15.02
N LEU A 430 -12.54 4.05 15.31
CA LEU A 430 -12.00 5.16 16.09
C LEU A 430 -11.95 4.86 17.60
N ASP A 431 -12.84 3.98 18.09
CA ASP A 431 -12.85 3.53 19.47
C ASP A 431 -11.91 2.31 19.67
N ASP A 432 -11.86 1.43 18.67
CA ASP A 432 -10.99 0.24 18.66
C ASP A 432 -10.40 0.02 17.26
N VAL A 433 -9.19 0.50 17.05
CA VAL A 433 -8.49 0.37 15.77
C VAL A 433 -8.24 -1.08 15.36
N SER A 434 -8.23 -2.02 16.32
CA SER A 434 -8.05 -3.45 16.04
C SER A 434 -9.16 -4.06 15.19
N LEU A 435 -10.32 -3.40 15.11
CA LEU A 435 -11.43 -3.79 14.25
C LEU A 435 -11.06 -3.77 12.75
N LEU A 436 -10.06 -2.97 12.36
CA LEU A 436 -9.52 -2.98 11.00
C LEU A 436 -8.88 -4.33 10.60
N GLN A 437 -8.58 -5.20 11.56
CA GLN A 437 -8.15 -6.58 11.31
C GLN A 437 -9.33 -7.54 11.04
N LYS A 438 -10.58 -7.05 11.12
CA LYS A 438 -11.80 -7.85 11.01
C LYS A 438 -12.68 -7.33 9.87
N VAL A 439 -12.07 -7.06 8.72
CA VAL A 439 -12.81 -6.61 7.54
C VAL A 439 -13.86 -7.66 7.17
N SER A 440 -15.11 -7.23 7.02
CA SER A 440 -16.26 -8.08 6.72
C SER A 440 -16.84 -7.85 5.32
N PHE A 441 -16.45 -6.77 4.68
CA PHE A 441 -16.84 -6.42 3.31
C PHE A 441 -15.67 -5.78 2.58
N VAL A 442 -15.43 -6.23 1.35
CA VAL A 442 -14.41 -5.65 0.46
C VAL A 442 -15.00 -5.49 -0.93
N MET A 443 -14.98 -4.27 -1.42
CA MET A 443 -15.30 -3.93 -2.80
C MET A 443 -14.11 -3.18 -3.42
N LYS A 444 -13.70 -3.58 -4.61
CA LYS A 444 -12.67 -2.89 -5.40
C LYS A 444 -13.19 -2.60 -6.80
N ALA A 445 -13.14 -1.34 -7.20
CA ALA A 445 -13.66 -0.86 -8.49
C ALA A 445 -15.10 -1.36 -8.76
N GLY A 446 -15.96 -1.35 -7.72
CA GLY A 446 -17.35 -1.79 -7.80
C GLY A 446 -17.57 -3.31 -7.74
N VAL A 447 -16.53 -4.12 -7.78
CA VAL A 447 -16.63 -5.59 -7.66
C VAL A 447 -16.46 -6.02 -6.21
N VAL A 448 -17.42 -6.79 -5.70
CA VAL A 448 -17.39 -7.35 -4.33
C VAL A 448 -16.52 -8.61 -4.31
N TYR A 449 -15.51 -8.63 -3.46
CA TYR A 449 -14.57 -9.74 -3.30
C TYR A 449 -14.76 -10.50 -1.98
N GLU A 450 -15.18 -9.82 -0.92
CA GLU A 450 -15.47 -10.42 0.36
C GLU A 450 -16.79 -9.86 0.90
N LEU A 451 -17.66 -10.74 1.31
CA LEU A 451 -18.89 -10.44 2.03
C LEU A 451 -19.08 -11.55 3.06
N THR A 452 -18.57 -11.33 4.26
CA THR A 452 -18.76 -12.25 5.37
C THR A 452 -20.04 -11.84 6.10
N ALA A 453 -21.14 -12.50 5.80
CA ALA A 453 -22.32 -12.46 6.65
C ALA A 453 -21.95 -13.13 7.98
N ARG A 454 -21.39 -12.39 8.93
CA ARG A 454 -21.28 -12.88 10.32
C ARG A 454 -22.53 -12.44 11.08
N PRO A 455 -23.12 -13.39 11.84
CA PRO A 455 -24.35 -13.15 12.60
C PRO A 455 -24.18 -12.06 13.65
#